data_6714f4594dd56b45d3c0cd687f481317
#
_entry.id   6714f4594dd56b45d3c0cd687f481317
#
_cell.length_a   1.000
_cell.length_b   1.000
_cell.length_c   1.000
_cell.angle_alpha   90.00
_cell.angle_beta   90.00
_cell.angle_gamma   90.00
#
_symmetry.space_group_name_H-M   'P 1'
#
loop_
_entity.id
_entity.type
_entity.pdbx_description
1 polymer ?
#
loop_
_entity_poly.entity_id
_entity_poly.type
_entity_poly.pdbx_seq_one_letter_code
_entity_poly.pdbx_strand_id
1 'polypeptide(L)'
;MIQIHHLITAGSISLRLISVFAGSIVLLTVVPHINPWTMSHVSTEYQGLETLIQIQLQPLNWLVKLNIKMLILSIAICFSISLFLQSVRQAWISFFCLPQVTKRLLVIILFLFTIWPLSKGWSTILYLICGSSSICLITIGVYPILRWMADQSRLSRVAHQFWHFFSKQNSLTFSTLIFLLTLFLTNLGSYYLFDRIPHVTDSVVQLFHGRIFASGKLYAPEPELNEFFDFNPLMIMKNGKWYSVFPPGHILMITFGVLIGFPWLVNPILGSATVVLIYFLGKEIYDETTGRLAGILACFCSFLLVISSGFMNHATALFCGTLFALFFARAIRSQKCLDPLIAGIGLGWMASTRPFTAALVSIPFCIYSVILITKKPRMYLVSFLTLTTTVLLTIVMLLSYNYVTNGNPMLFGYVVQFTEGHNPGFGKSPPGHTAHTPLRGLAHSFDRLNFLNLRLFEWPIPSLIFVLVLFLSGMINRWDLLMGSVLITLAFGYFFYWYSVGSNLIPRFLYESVAALVLLTVRGLIYTPKFVQDILQIIVTERLIKITLIFILILCFSVMVGLYIPPIQK
;
A
#
# COMPACT_ATOMS: atom_id res chain seq x y z
N MET A 1 12.15 -36.77 6.72
CA MET A 1 12.42 -35.75 5.67
C MET A 1 12.56 -36.34 4.27
N ILE A 2 13.35 -37.40 4.07
CA ILE A 2 13.45 -38.12 2.78
C ILE A 2 12.08 -38.63 2.31
N GLN A 3 11.21 -39.06 3.23
CA GLN A 3 9.85 -39.52 2.91
C GLN A 3 8.91 -38.41 2.40
N ILE A 4 9.06 -37.15 2.84
CA ILE A 4 8.27 -36.01 2.32
C ILE A 4 8.61 -35.79 0.85
N HIS A 5 9.90 -35.85 0.51
CA HIS A 5 10.34 -35.71 -0.88
C HIS A 5 9.81 -36.86 -1.76
N HIS A 6 9.77 -38.11 -1.24
CA HIS A 6 9.19 -39.26 -1.95
C HIS A 6 7.67 -39.17 -2.10
N LEU A 7 6.94 -38.66 -1.10
CA LEU A 7 5.47 -38.51 -1.19
C LEU A 7 5.04 -37.40 -2.15
N ILE A 8 5.76 -36.29 -2.19
CA ILE A 8 5.51 -35.20 -3.17
C ILE A 8 5.87 -35.68 -4.59
N THR A 9 6.88 -36.56 -4.73
CA THR A 9 7.29 -37.11 -6.04
C THR A 9 6.49 -38.32 -6.46
N ALA A 10 5.96 -39.14 -5.52
CA ALA A 10 5.24 -40.37 -5.78
C ALA A 10 3.71 -40.26 -5.74
N GLY A 11 3.17 -39.07 -5.39
CA GLY A 11 1.73 -38.81 -5.45
C GLY A 11 1.19 -39.06 -6.85
N SER A 12 0.12 -39.85 -6.94
CA SER A 12 -0.49 -40.22 -8.21
C SER A 12 -0.87 -38.96 -9.03
N ILE A 13 -0.77 -39.04 -10.34
CA ILE A 13 -1.15 -37.97 -11.27
C ILE A 13 -2.57 -37.44 -10.96
N SER A 14 -3.47 -38.34 -10.52
CA SER A 14 -4.84 -38.00 -10.11
C SER A 14 -4.91 -37.07 -8.90
N LEU A 15 -4.11 -37.24 -7.85
CA LEU A 15 -4.10 -36.37 -6.67
C LEU A 15 -3.62 -34.96 -7.00
N ARG A 16 -2.67 -34.82 -7.92
CA ARG A 16 -2.14 -33.54 -8.38
C ARG A 16 -3.14 -32.81 -9.27
N LEU A 17 -3.80 -33.49 -10.18
CA LEU A 17 -4.89 -32.93 -10.98
C LEU A 17 -6.04 -32.45 -10.09
N ILE A 18 -6.41 -33.25 -9.06
CA ILE A 18 -7.42 -32.83 -8.07
C ILE A 18 -6.98 -31.56 -7.32
N SER A 19 -5.71 -31.45 -6.91
CA SER A 19 -5.22 -30.25 -6.21
C SER A 19 -5.26 -28.99 -7.10
N VAL A 20 -4.84 -29.11 -8.37
CA VAL A 20 -4.93 -28.01 -9.34
C VAL A 20 -6.40 -27.65 -9.59
N PHE A 21 -7.25 -28.65 -9.82
CA PHE A 21 -8.66 -28.45 -10.12
C PHE A 21 -9.40 -27.82 -8.92
N ALA A 22 -9.20 -28.33 -7.70
CA ALA A 22 -9.79 -27.77 -6.49
C ALA A 22 -9.33 -26.33 -6.24
N GLY A 23 -8.02 -26.05 -6.35
CA GLY A 23 -7.48 -24.70 -6.22
C GLY A 23 -8.02 -23.74 -7.30
N SER A 24 -8.13 -24.20 -8.54
CA SER A 24 -8.67 -23.41 -9.64
C SER A 24 -10.16 -23.12 -9.47
N ILE A 25 -10.96 -24.10 -9.01
CA ILE A 25 -12.37 -23.88 -8.69
C ILE A 25 -12.51 -22.83 -7.60
N VAL A 26 -11.81 -22.96 -6.48
CA VAL A 26 -11.87 -21.97 -5.40
C VAL A 26 -11.44 -20.60 -5.90
N LEU A 27 -10.36 -20.52 -6.67
CA LEU A 27 -9.85 -19.26 -7.20
C LEU A 27 -10.82 -18.58 -8.17
N LEU A 28 -11.45 -19.35 -9.06
CA LEU A 28 -12.30 -18.82 -10.13
C LEU A 28 -13.77 -18.63 -9.70
N THR A 29 -14.26 -19.42 -8.74
CA THR A 29 -15.67 -19.40 -8.34
C THR A 29 -15.90 -18.72 -6.99
N VAL A 30 -15.10 -19.05 -5.97
CA VAL A 30 -15.30 -18.56 -4.61
C VAL A 30 -14.68 -17.16 -4.42
N VAL A 31 -13.45 -16.99 -4.87
CA VAL A 31 -12.68 -15.73 -4.68
C VAL A 31 -13.39 -14.51 -5.29
N PRO A 32 -13.96 -14.55 -6.51
CA PRO A 32 -14.69 -13.40 -7.06
C PRO A 32 -15.93 -13.02 -6.26
N HIS A 33 -16.65 -14.01 -5.66
CA HIS A 33 -17.85 -13.76 -4.88
C HIS A 33 -17.56 -13.21 -3.48
N ILE A 34 -16.35 -13.45 -2.95
CA ILE A 34 -15.90 -12.90 -1.66
C ILE A 34 -15.19 -11.55 -1.86
N ASN A 35 -15.06 -11.10 -3.09
CA ASN A 35 -14.34 -9.88 -3.41
C ASN A 35 -14.92 -8.68 -2.63
N PRO A 36 -14.11 -7.98 -1.81
CA PRO A 36 -14.57 -6.82 -1.05
C PRO A 36 -15.13 -5.67 -1.89
N TRP A 37 -14.80 -5.58 -3.19
CA TRP A 37 -15.36 -4.59 -4.11
C TRP A 37 -16.84 -4.80 -4.39
N THR A 38 -17.29 -6.06 -4.48
CA THR A 38 -18.70 -6.38 -4.73
C THR A 38 -19.57 -6.20 -3.49
N MET A 39 -18.95 -6.09 -2.31
CA MET A 39 -19.63 -5.96 -1.02
C MET A 39 -19.71 -4.52 -0.50
N SER A 40 -19.21 -3.53 -1.26
CA SER A 40 -19.06 -2.14 -0.82
C SER A 40 -20.38 -1.35 -0.71
N HIS A 41 -21.54 -1.92 -1.05
CA HIS A 41 -22.82 -1.21 -1.00
C HIS A 41 -23.50 -1.17 0.38
N VAL A 42 -22.84 -1.65 1.44
CA VAL A 42 -23.37 -1.54 2.81
C VAL A 42 -22.72 -0.36 3.51
N SER A 43 -23.19 0.84 3.20
CA SER A 43 -22.93 2.05 3.98
C SER A 43 -23.76 2.00 5.26
N THR A 44 -23.16 1.69 6.40
CA THR A 44 -23.78 1.92 7.70
C THR A 44 -22.83 2.68 8.60
N GLU A 45 -23.22 3.88 8.98
CA GLU A 45 -22.64 4.58 10.11
C GLU A 45 -22.84 3.72 11.38
N TYR A 46 -21.79 3.56 12.15
CA TYR A 46 -21.82 2.77 13.37
C TYR A 46 -22.64 3.47 14.46
N GLN A 47 -23.83 2.98 14.73
CA GLN A 47 -24.62 3.37 15.90
C GLN A 47 -24.61 2.24 16.94
N GLY A 48 -23.65 2.26 17.86
CA GLY A 48 -23.66 1.45 19.07
C GLY A 48 -23.16 -0.01 18.97
N LEU A 49 -22.95 -0.65 20.13
CA LEU A 49 -22.44 -2.02 20.27
C LEU A 49 -23.40 -3.08 19.69
N GLU A 50 -24.73 -2.82 19.75
CA GLU A 50 -25.75 -3.71 19.16
C GLU A 50 -25.66 -3.80 17.65
N THR A 51 -25.34 -2.68 16.98
CA THR A 51 -25.12 -2.64 15.54
C THR A 51 -23.82 -3.38 15.15
N LEU A 52 -22.81 -3.37 16.02
CA LEU A 52 -21.59 -4.16 15.85
C LEU A 52 -21.87 -5.66 15.85
N ILE A 53 -22.74 -6.14 16.75
CA ILE A 53 -23.15 -7.55 16.82
C ILE A 53 -24.01 -7.94 15.61
N GLN A 54 -24.93 -7.11 15.18
CA GLN A 54 -25.73 -7.35 13.98
C GLN A 54 -24.90 -7.34 12.71
N ILE A 55 -23.92 -6.45 12.59
CA ILE A 55 -22.97 -6.42 11.46
C ILE A 55 -22.07 -7.66 11.46
N GLN A 56 -21.70 -8.20 12.61
CA GLN A 56 -20.99 -9.48 12.72
C GLN A 56 -21.80 -10.67 12.22
N LEU A 57 -23.12 -10.65 12.37
CA LEU A 57 -24.00 -11.73 11.91
C LEU A 57 -24.37 -11.62 10.41
N GLN A 58 -24.28 -10.42 9.79
CA GLN A 58 -24.54 -10.25 8.35
C GLN A 58 -23.60 -11.08 7.44
N PRO A 59 -22.29 -11.21 7.71
CA PRO A 59 -21.43 -12.14 6.97
C PRO A 59 -21.86 -13.60 7.09
N LEU A 60 -22.44 -14.00 8.23
CA LEU A 60 -23.00 -15.35 8.38
C LEU A 60 -24.23 -15.56 7.50
N ASN A 61 -25.11 -14.58 7.39
CA ASN A 61 -26.25 -14.62 6.48
C ASN A 61 -25.84 -14.63 5.00
N TRP A 62 -24.72 -14.00 4.68
CA TRP A 62 -24.13 -14.04 3.34
C TRP A 62 -23.46 -15.39 3.06
N LEU A 63 -22.74 -15.97 4.03
CA LEU A 63 -22.25 -17.33 3.97
C LEU A 63 -23.39 -18.36 3.76
N VAL A 64 -24.58 -18.06 4.29
CA VAL A 64 -25.79 -18.87 4.03
C VAL A 64 -26.29 -18.69 2.59
N LYS A 65 -26.14 -17.50 1.98
CA LYS A 65 -26.48 -17.26 0.56
C LYS A 65 -25.41 -17.76 -0.41
N LEU A 66 -24.13 -17.71 -0.03
CA LEU A 66 -23.07 -18.43 -0.74
C LEU A 66 -23.31 -19.91 -0.46
N ASN A 67 -23.38 -20.70 -1.51
CA ASN A 67 -23.61 -22.15 -1.42
C ASN A 67 -22.65 -22.75 -0.40
N ILE A 68 -22.99 -22.68 0.91
CA ILE A 68 -22.18 -23.14 2.06
C ILE A 68 -21.66 -24.54 1.81
N LYS A 69 -22.45 -25.36 1.10
CA LYS A 69 -22.06 -26.71 0.67
C LYS A 69 -20.76 -26.70 -0.14
N MET A 70 -20.56 -25.70 -1.03
CA MET A 70 -19.33 -25.61 -1.85
C MET A 70 -18.14 -25.11 -1.05
N LEU A 71 -18.34 -24.14 -0.15
CA LEU A 71 -17.28 -23.66 0.73
C LEU A 71 -16.85 -24.74 1.74
N ILE A 72 -17.82 -25.38 2.39
CA ILE A 72 -17.58 -26.50 3.32
C ILE A 72 -16.94 -27.66 2.57
N LEU A 73 -17.39 -27.97 1.35
CA LEU A 73 -16.81 -29.00 0.51
C LEU A 73 -15.37 -28.65 0.13
N SER A 74 -15.09 -27.42 -0.27
CA SER A 74 -13.73 -26.98 -0.60
C SER A 74 -12.81 -27.02 0.62
N ILE A 75 -13.27 -26.54 1.78
CA ILE A 75 -12.52 -26.60 3.04
C ILE A 75 -12.37 -28.07 3.49
N ALA A 76 -13.41 -28.88 3.39
CA ALA A 76 -13.35 -30.30 3.73
C ALA A 76 -12.43 -31.07 2.79
N ILE A 77 -12.41 -30.76 1.50
CA ILE A 77 -11.47 -31.35 0.52
C ILE A 77 -10.04 -30.92 0.86
N CYS A 78 -9.80 -29.63 1.11
CA CYS A 78 -8.48 -29.11 1.52
C CYS A 78 -8.02 -29.73 2.85
N PHE A 79 -8.92 -29.85 3.83
CA PHE A 79 -8.66 -30.44 5.13
C PHE A 79 -8.44 -31.97 5.05
N SER A 80 -9.23 -32.66 4.25
CA SER A 80 -9.10 -34.11 4.01
C SER A 80 -7.80 -34.42 3.27
N ILE A 81 -7.45 -33.63 2.25
CA ILE A 81 -6.15 -33.79 1.56
C ILE A 81 -5.00 -33.46 2.54
N SER A 82 -5.14 -32.48 3.42
CA SER A 82 -4.13 -32.11 4.40
C SER A 82 -3.95 -33.18 5.49
N LEU A 83 -5.03 -33.86 5.89
CA LEU A 83 -4.98 -34.97 6.86
C LEU A 83 -4.44 -36.29 6.26
N PHE A 84 -4.74 -36.55 4.99
CA PHE A 84 -4.27 -37.77 4.28
C PHE A 84 -2.79 -37.71 3.87
N LEU A 85 -2.21 -36.50 3.76
CA LEU A 85 -0.79 -36.37 3.51
C LEU A 85 -0.03 -36.57 4.83
N GLN A 86 0.56 -37.75 4.99
CA GLN A 86 1.46 -38.07 6.11
C GLN A 86 2.59 -37.03 6.27
N SER A 87 2.93 -36.34 5.17
CA SER A 87 3.84 -35.20 5.10
C SER A 87 3.32 -33.94 5.85
N VAL A 88 2.02 -33.68 5.85
CA VAL A 88 1.43 -32.55 6.61
C VAL A 88 1.46 -32.87 8.10
N ARG A 89 1.21 -34.13 8.47
CA ARG A 89 1.36 -34.58 9.86
C ARG A 89 2.81 -34.43 10.34
N GLN A 90 3.79 -34.78 9.50
CA GLN A 90 5.19 -34.56 9.85
C GLN A 90 5.57 -33.07 9.85
N ALA A 91 5.01 -32.25 8.95
CA ALA A 91 5.17 -30.79 9.01
C ALA A 91 4.55 -30.19 10.29
N TRP A 92 3.41 -30.69 10.75
CA TRP A 92 2.83 -30.35 12.05
C TRP A 92 3.76 -30.74 13.21
N ILE A 93 4.31 -31.97 13.19
CA ILE A 93 5.27 -32.42 14.21
C ILE A 93 6.53 -31.54 14.17
N SER A 94 7.05 -31.23 12.98
CA SER A 94 8.19 -30.30 12.81
C SER A 94 7.86 -28.89 13.29
N PHE A 95 6.61 -28.41 13.09
CA PHE A 95 6.14 -27.14 13.63
C PHE A 95 6.22 -27.11 15.17
N PHE A 96 5.82 -28.18 15.86
CA PHE A 96 5.94 -28.29 17.30
C PHE A 96 7.40 -28.37 17.81
N CYS A 97 8.33 -28.76 16.94
CA CYS A 97 9.76 -28.79 17.24
C CYS A 97 10.50 -27.49 16.92
N LEU A 98 9.82 -26.47 16.36
CA LEU A 98 10.42 -25.17 16.06
C LEU A 98 10.87 -24.42 17.33
N PRO A 99 11.92 -23.59 17.25
CA PRO A 99 12.31 -22.72 18.36
C PRO A 99 11.12 -21.90 18.88
N GLN A 100 11.07 -21.67 20.19
CA GLN A 100 9.95 -20.95 20.86
C GLN A 100 9.66 -19.57 20.21
N VAL A 101 10.69 -18.87 19.74
CA VAL A 101 10.57 -17.58 19.07
C VAL A 101 9.79 -17.73 17.76
N THR A 102 10.10 -18.75 16.95
CA THR A 102 9.43 -19.02 15.68
C THR A 102 7.98 -19.42 15.87
N LYS A 103 7.68 -20.21 16.94
CA LYS A 103 6.29 -20.56 17.33
C LYS A 103 5.50 -19.33 17.73
N ARG A 104 6.06 -18.45 18.56
CA ARG A 104 5.42 -17.20 18.99
C ARG A 104 5.14 -16.28 17.80
N LEU A 105 6.06 -16.18 16.87
CA LEU A 105 5.90 -15.36 15.67
C LEU A 105 4.86 -15.95 14.71
N LEU A 106 4.82 -17.25 14.48
CA LEU A 106 3.77 -17.92 13.69
C LEU A 106 2.40 -17.80 14.34
N VAL A 107 2.31 -17.89 15.67
CA VAL A 107 1.07 -17.66 16.42
C VAL A 107 0.65 -16.20 16.32
N ILE A 108 1.58 -15.25 16.39
CA ILE A 108 1.28 -13.82 16.15
C ILE A 108 0.80 -13.59 14.72
N ILE A 109 1.39 -14.26 13.74
CA ILE A 109 0.96 -14.20 12.34
C ILE A 109 -0.43 -14.78 12.16
N LEU A 110 -0.70 -15.99 12.66
CA LEU A 110 -2.03 -16.60 12.68
C LEU A 110 -3.02 -15.71 13.45
N PHE A 111 -2.61 -15.14 14.58
CA PHE A 111 -3.40 -14.20 15.36
C PHE A 111 -3.73 -12.92 14.57
N LEU A 112 -2.76 -12.32 13.90
CA LEU A 112 -2.98 -11.15 13.04
C LEU A 112 -3.87 -11.46 11.83
N PHE A 113 -3.88 -12.71 11.36
CA PHE A 113 -4.72 -13.16 10.26
C PHE A 113 -6.08 -13.74 10.68
N THR A 114 -6.19 -14.35 11.87
CA THR A 114 -7.39 -15.09 12.29
C THR A 114 -8.23 -14.39 13.36
N ILE A 115 -7.68 -13.47 14.12
CA ILE A 115 -8.39 -12.92 15.29
C ILE A 115 -9.21 -11.70 14.97
N TRP A 116 -9.10 -11.11 13.76
CA TRP A 116 -9.72 -9.83 13.66
C TRP A 116 -10.64 -9.58 12.48
N PRO A 117 -11.95 -9.56 12.77
CA PRO A 117 -12.78 -8.50 12.24
C PRO A 117 -13.70 -7.93 13.30
N LEU A 118 -13.37 -6.77 13.85
CA LEU A 118 -14.37 -6.03 14.62
C LEU A 118 -15.32 -5.26 13.72
N SER A 119 -15.11 -5.19 12.39
CA SER A 119 -16.07 -4.50 11.55
C SER A 119 -16.24 -5.05 10.13
N LYS A 120 -15.54 -4.52 9.15
CA LYS A 120 -15.75 -4.79 7.72
C LYS A 120 -14.74 -5.78 7.08
N GLY A 121 -13.80 -6.28 7.85
CA GLY A 121 -12.65 -7.04 7.37
C GLY A 121 -12.88 -8.54 7.09
N TRP A 122 -14.04 -9.12 7.40
CA TRP A 122 -14.29 -10.55 7.23
C TRP A 122 -14.18 -11.02 5.79
N SER A 123 -14.75 -10.28 4.85
CA SER A 123 -14.63 -10.58 3.42
C SER A 123 -13.18 -10.55 2.95
N THR A 124 -12.39 -9.61 3.42
CA THR A 124 -10.95 -9.51 3.12
C THR A 124 -10.18 -10.72 3.66
N ILE A 125 -10.46 -11.12 4.89
CA ILE A 125 -9.81 -12.29 5.51
C ILE A 125 -10.19 -13.57 4.78
N LEU A 126 -11.47 -13.79 4.50
CA LEU A 126 -11.94 -14.95 3.74
C LEU A 126 -11.31 -14.98 2.34
N TYR A 127 -11.27 -13.83 1.66
CA TYR A 127 -10.61 -13.70 0.37
C TYR A 127 -9.14 -14.13 0.43
N LEU A 128 -8.38 -13.62 1.41
CA LEU A 128 -6.97 -13.95 1.57
C LEU A 128 -6.74 -15.41 1.96
N ILE A 129 -7.61 -16.00 2.80
CA ILE A 129 -7.53 -17.41 3.18
C ILE A 129 -7.83 -18.30 1.96
N CYS A 130 -8.93 -18.06 1.27
CA CYS A 130 -9.32 -18.84 0.10
C CYS A 130 -8.30 -18.68 -1.04
N GLY A 131 -7.85 -17.45 -1.28
CA GLY A 131 -6.84 -17.16 -2.29
C GLY A 131 -5.50 -17.82 -1.97
N SER A 132 -5.00 -17.68 -0.75
CA SER A 132 -3.75 -18.34 -0.32
C SER A 132 -3.82 -19.86 -0.42
N SER A 133 -4.94 -20.45 0.02
CA SER A 133 -5.16 -21.91 -0.09
C SER A 133 -5.18 -22.36 -1.55
N SER A 134 -5.83 -21.60 -2.42
CA SER A 134 -5.90 -21.91 -3.86
C SER A 134 -4.52 -21.84 -4.53
N ILE A 135 -3.76 -20.77 -4.25
CA ILE A 135 -2.38 -20.61 -4.75
C ILE A 135 -1.50 -21.78 -4.27
N CYS A 136 -1.63 -22.16 -3.00
CA CYS A 136 -0.90 -23.27 -2.42
C CYS A 136 -1.23 -24.60 -3.14
N LEU A 137 -2.53 -24.92 -3.32
CA LEU A 137 -3.00 -26.13 -3.98
C LEU A 137 -2.53 -26.21 -5.44
N ILE A 138 -2.67 -25.10 -6.19
CA ILE A 138 -2.20 -25.04 -7.59
C ILE A 138 -0.68 -25.24 -7.64
N THR A 139 0.07 -24.59 -6.74
CA THR A 139 1.54 -24.73 -6.68
C THR A 139 1.97 -26.16 -6.37
N ILE A 140 1.29 -26.82 -5.42
CA ILE A 140 1.55 -28.24 -5.11
C ILE A 140 1.25 -29.12 -6.32
N GLY A 141 0.12 -28.90 -7.00
CA GLY A 141 -0.28 -29.67 -8.18
C GLY A 141 0.70 -29.57 -9.34
N VAL A 142 1.23 -28.36 -9.61
CA VAL A 142 2.20 -28.12 -10.68
C VAL A 142 3.65 -28.32 -10.25
N TYR A 143 3.92 -28.68 -8.99
CA TYR A 143 5.28 -28.86 -8.45
C TYR A 143 6.22 -29.71 -9.31
N PRO A 144 5.80 -30.84 -9.92
CA PRO A 144 6.70 -31.61 -10.78
C PRO A 144 7.15 -30.84 -12.01
N ILE A 145 6.25 -30.01 -12.56
CA ILE A 145 6.57 -29.16 -13.71
C ILE A 145 7.59 -28.09 -13.30
N LEU A 146 7.37 -27.45 -12.14
CA LEU A 146 8.29 -26.45 -11.59
C LEU A 146 9.67 -27.06 -11.30
N ARG A 147 9.69 -28.29 -10.76
CA ARG A 147 10.92 -29.04 -10.54
C ARG A 147 11.64 -29.37 -11.85
N TRP A 148 10.89 -29.92 -12.83
CA TRP A 148 11.45 -30.16 -14.17
C TRP A 148 12.00 -28.88 -14.80
N MET A 149 11.28 -27.75 -14.70
CA MET A 149 11.76 -26.44 -15.14
C MET A 149 13.03 -26.01 -14.40
N ALA A 150 13.12 -26.27 -13.10
CA ALA A 150 14.30 -25.96 -12.31
C ALA A 150 15.53 -26.77 -12.74
N ASP A 151 15.34 -28.00 -13.21
CA ASP A 151 16.41 -28.88 -13.69
C ASP A 151 16.85 -28.54 -15.13
N GLN A 152 16.02 -27.80 -15.91
CA GLN A 152 16.33 -27.45 -17.31
C GLN A 152 17.36 -26.31 -17.41
N SER A 153 18.54 -26.62 -17.88
CA SER A 153 19.61 -25.63 -18.11
C SER A 153 19.25 -24.57 -19.19
N ARG A 154 18.42 -24.92 -20.17
CA ARG A 154 17.98 -24.00 -21.24
C ARG A 154 17.08 -22.88 -20.68
N LEU A 155 16.09 -23.21 -19.87
CA LEU A 155 15.20 -22.24 -19.23
C LEU A 155 15.96 -21.27 -18.32
N SER A 156 16.97 -21.79 -17.60
CA SER A 156 17.87 -20.95 -16.81
C SER A 156 18.65 -19.96 -17.68
N ARG A 157 19.13 -20.38 -18.84
CA ARG A 157 19.83 -19.49 -19.76
C ARG A 157 18.92 -18.40 -20.29
N VAL A 158 17.70 -18.74 -20.72
CA VAL A 158 16.71 -17.75 -21.19
C VAL A 158 16.34 -16.75 -20.08
N ALA A 159 16.04 -17.22 -18.87
CA ALA A 159 15.77 -16.35 -17.73
C ALA A 159 16.99 -15.49 -17.37
N HIS A 160 18.21 -16.05 -17.44
CA HIS A 160 19.43 -15.30 -17.22
C HIS A 160 19.68 -14.28 -18.34
N GLN A 161 19.43 -14.61 -19.59
CA GLN A 161 19.55 -13.68 -20.73
C GLN A 161 18.55 -12.53 -20.62
N PHE A 162 17.29 -12.84 -20.25
CA PHE A 162 16.25 -11.84 -20.02
C PHE A 162 16.64 -10.90 -18.86
N TRP A 163 17.06 -11.47 -17.71
CA TRP A 163 17.54 -10.67 -16.59
C TRP A 163 18.77 -9.86 -16.94
N HIS A 164 19.72 -10.45 -17.68
CA HIS A 164 20.93 -9.79 -18.12
C HIS A 164 20.62 -8.65 -19.10
N PHE A 165 19.63 -8.81 -20.00
CA PHE A 165 19.17 -7.72 -20.83
C PHE A 165 18.66 -6.54 -19.99
N PHE A 166 17.78 -6.79 -19.02
CA PHE A 166 17.27 -5.76 -18.13
C PHE A 166 18.35 -5.16 -17.21
N SER A 167 19.26 -5.96 -16.71
CA SER A 167 20.32 -5.50 -15.81
C SER A 167 21.41 -4.70 -16.53
N LYS A 168 21.62 -4.93 -17.82
CA LYS A 168 22.60 -4.19 -18.65
C LYS A 168 22.10 -2.82 -19.11
N GLN A 169 20.80 -2.56 -19.11
CA GLN A 169 20.28 -1.25 -19.50
C GLN A 169 20.88 -0.17 -18.59
N ASN A 170 21.25 0.97 -19.17
CA ASN A 170 21.68 2.09 -18.35
C ASN A 170 20.52 2.60 -17.50
N SER A 171 20.83 3.28 -16.39
CA SER A 171 19.82 3.77 -15.45
C SER A 171 18.80 4.71 -16.11
N LEU A 172 19.20 5.48 -17.12
CA LEU A 172 18.31 6.40 -17.84
C LEU A 172 17.29 5.62 -18.68
N THR A 173 17.75 4.67 -19.50
CA THR A 173 16.84 3.84 -20.33
C THR A 173 15.86 3.07 -19.45
N PHE A 174 16.35 2.45 -18.36
CA PHE A 174 15.48 1.71 -17.44
C PHE A 174 14.44 2.61 -16.78
N SER A 175 14.85 3.77 -16.24
CA SER A 175 13.92 4.71 -15.62
C SER A 175 12.90 5.27 -16.61
N THR A 176 13.29 5.54 -17.86
CA THR A 176 12.38 5.96 -18.91
C THR A 176 11.34 4.88 -19.23
N LEU A 177 11.75 3.61 -19.34
CA LEU A 177 10.84 2.50 -19.61
C LEU A 177 9.79 2.33 -18.52
N ILE A 178 10.21 2.31 -17.23
CA ILE A 178 9.26 2.18 -16.10
C ILE A 178 8.37 3.41 -15.98
N PHE A 179 8.88 4.61 -16.27
CA PHE A 179 8.09 5.83 -16.31
C PHE A 179 6.99 5.75 -17.37
N LEU A 180 7.35 5.42 -18.62
CA LEU A 180 6.39 5.33 -19.73
C LEU A 180 5.37 4.20 -19.52
N LEU A 181 5.80 3.05 -19.00
CA LEU A 181 4.88 1.95 -18.66
C LEU A 181 3.88 2.38 -17.61
N THR A 182 4.34 3.00 -16.51
CA THR A 182 3.45 3.47 -15.44
C THR A 182 2.52 4.58 -15.93
N LEU A 183 3.04 5.51 -16.72
CA LEU A 183 2.26 6.58 -17.34
C LEU A 183 1.15 6.01 -18.23
N PHE A 184 1.46 5.01 -19.04
CA PHE A 184 0.47 4.31 -19.86
C PHE A 184 -0.61 3.65 -19.00
N LEU A 185 -0.24 2.87 -17.98
CA LEU A 185 -1.19 2.17 -17.11
C LEU A 185 -2.07 3.14 -16.33
N THR A 186 -1.49 4.19 -15.76
CA THR A 186 -2.27 5.21 -15.01
C THR A 186 -3.18 6.04 -15.91
N ASN A 187 -2.78 6.30 -17.17
CA ASN A 187 -3.67 6.95 -18.12
C ASN A 187 -4.81 6.04 -18.57
N LEU A 188 -4.57 4.73 -18.75
CA LEU A 188 -5.66 3.78 -18.97
C LEU A 188 -6.66 3.82 -17.80
N GLY A 189 -6.15 3.81 -16.53
CA GLY A 189 -6.99 3.96 -15.35
C GLY A 189 -7.74 5.30 -15.32
N SER A 190 -7.06 6.40 -15.64
CA SER A 190 -7.69 7.72 -15.71
C SER A 190 -8.82 7.78 -16.74
N TYR A 191 -8.64 7.11 -17.89
CA TYR A 191 -9.64 7.06 -18.96
C TYR A 191 -10.80 6.11 -18.65
N TYR A 192 -10.49 4.85 -18.29
CA TYR A 192 -11.51 3.80 -18.16
C TYR A 192 -12.16 3.69 -16.78
N LEU A 193 -11.47 4.13 -15.69
CA LEU A 193 -11.99 4.03 -14.33
C LEU A 193 -12.51 5.37 -13.81
N PHE A 194 -11.98 6.49 -14.31
CA PHE A 194 -12.29 7.82 -13.78
C PHE A 194 -12.80 8.80 -14.84
N ASP A 195 -13.03 8.39 -16.08
CA ASP A 195 -13.56 9.22 -17.16
C ASP A 195 -12.83 10.59 -17.30
N ARG A 196 -11.60 10.69 -16.81
CA ARG A 196 -10.77 11.91 -16.70
C ARG A 196 -11.39 13.03 -15.87
N ILE A 197 -12.32 12.68 -14.98
CA ILE A 197 -12.97 13.62 -14.07
C ILE A 197 -12.77 13.19 -12.60
N PRO A 198 -12.89 14.11 -11.65
CA PRO A 198 -12.82 13.75 -10.22
C PRO A 198 -14.11 13.05 -9.77
N HIS A 199 -13.99 11.85 -9.17
CA HIS A 199 -15.11 11.04 -8.67
C HIS A 199 -15.32 11.15 -7.14
N VAL A 200 -14.40 11.79 -6.44
CA VAL A 200 -14.45 11.94 -4.97
C VAL A 200 -14.57 13.42 -4.64
N THR A 201 -15.38 13.74 -3.66
CA THR A 201 -15.63 15.13 -3.20
C THR A 201 -14.33 15.90 -2.95
N ASP A 202 -13.35 15.26 -2.30
CA ASP A 202 -12.00 15.82 -2.08
C ASP A 202 -11.36 16.32 -3.39
N SER A 203 -11.46 15.52 -4.43
CA SER A 203 -10.85 15.80 -5.74
C SER A 203 -11.59 16.88 -6.52
N VAL A 204 -12.93 16.91 -6.41
CA VAL A 204 -13.78 17.93 -7.04
C VAL A 204 -13.42 19.32 -6.53
N VAL A 205 -13.35 19.48 -5.20
CA VAL A 205 -13.06 20.80 -4.59
C VAL A 205 -11.60 21.22 -4.82
N GLN A 206 -10.67 20.28 -4.92
CA GLN A 206 -9.28 20.60 -5.25
C GLN A 206 -9.12 21.03 -6.71
N LEU A 207 -9.83 20.40 -7.66
CA LEU A 207 -9.84 20.83 -9.05
C LEU A 207 -10.50 22.20 -9.21
N PHE A 208 -11.63 22.46 -8.50
CA PHE A 208 -12.28 23.76 -8.45
C PHE A 208 -11.30 24.85 -7.97
N HIS A 209 -10.61 24.59 -6.86
CA HIS A 209 -9.63 25.53 -6.32
C HIS A 209 -8.41 25.71 -7.24
N GLY A 210 -7.99 24.65 -7.94
CA GLY A 210 -6.95 24.73 -8.97
C GLY A 210 -7.33 25.66 -10.13
N ARG A 211 -8.62 25.73 -10.51
CA ARG A 211 -9.13 26.70 -11.49
C ARG A 211 -9.08 28.14 -10.96
N ILE A 212 -9.35 28.33 -9.67
CA ILE A 212 -9.20 29.66 -9.02
C ILE A 212 -7.73 30.09 -9.08
N PHE A 213 -6.79 29.22 -8.72
CA PHE A 213 -5.36 29.52 -8.81
C PHE A 213 -4.91 29.81 -10.25
N ALA A 214 -5.43 29.07 -11.23
CA ALA A 214 -5.16 29.31 -12.64
C ALA A 214 -5.64 30.67 -13.13
N SER A 215 -6.64 31.27 -12.47
CA SER A 215 -7.07 32.67 -12.72
C SER A 215 -6.25 33.72 -11.98
N GLY A 216 -5.16 33.32 -11.31
CA GLY A 216 -4.29 34.22 -10.55
C GLY A 216 -4.82 34.64 -9.18
N LYS A 217 -5.85 33.95 -8.66
CA LYS A 217 -6.49 34.29 -7.38
C LYS A 217 -6.26 33.20 -6.34
N LEU A 218 -6.17 33.56 -5.05
CA LEU A 218 -6.06 32.60 -3.96
C LEU A 218 -7.42 32.05 -3.50
N TYR A 219 -8.48 32.77 -3.75
CA TYR A 219 -9.88 32.40 -3.49
C TYR A 219 -10.80 33.09 -4.49
N ALA A 220 -11.99 32.53 -4.72
CA ALA A 220 -13.05 33.20 -5.47
C ALA A 220 -13.88 34.10 -4.54
N PRO A 221 -14.62 35.10 -5.05
CA PRO A 221 -15.61 35.81 -4.27
C PRO A 221 -16.72 34.84 -3.84
N GLU A 222 -17.25 35.05 -2.64
CA GLU A 222 -18.41 34.31 -2.16
C GLU A 222 -19.62 34.63 -3.07
N PRO A 223 -20.36 33.61 -3.54
CA PRO A 223 -21.54 33.84 -4.39
C PRO A 223 -22.66 34.53 -3.59
N GLU A 224 -23.44 35.39 -4.25
CA GLU A 224 -24.55 36.14 -3.62
C GLU A 224 -25.61 35.19 -3.01
N LEU A 225 -25.88 34.06 -3.68
CA LEU A 225 -26.81 33.03 -3.25
C LEU A 225 -26.02 31.79 -2.77
N ASN A 226 -25.27 31.94 -1.70
CA ASN A 226 -24.35 30.91 -1.18
C ASN A 226 -25.05 29.61 -0.80
N GLU A 227 -26.32 29.66 -0.36
CA GLU A 227 -27.15 28.50 -0.01
C GLU A 227 -27.32 27.48 -1.15
N PHE A 228 -27.24 27.90 -2.42
CA PHE A 228 -27.28 27.00 -3.57
C PHE A 228 -25.96 26.28 -3.81
N PHE A 229 -24.88 26.73 -3.19
CA PHE A 229 -23.54 26.17 -3.33
C PHE A 229 -23.03 25.48 -2.08
N ASP A 230 -23.77 25.52 -0.96
CA ASP A 230 -23.41 24.89 0.34
C ASP A 230 -23.76 23.40 0.40
N PHE A 231 -23.68 22.71 -0.76
CA PHE A 231 -23.90 21.27 -0.84
C PHE A 231 -22.63 20.46 -0.57
N ASN A 232 -21.47 21.10 -0.54
CA ASN A 232 -20.18 20.42 -0.40
C ASN A 232 -19.46 20.87 0.89
N PRO A 233 -19.41 20.00 1.92
CA PRO A 233 -18.82 20.34 3.21
C PRO A 233 -17.29 20.57 3.16
N LEU A 234 -16.63 20.32 2.03
CA LEU A 234 -15.19 20.55 1.84
C LEU A 234 -14.90 21.91 1.18
N MET A 235 -15.91 22.75 1.00
CA MET A 235 -15.80 24.11 0.52
C MET A 235 -16.06 25.09 1.68
N ILE A 236 -15.24 26.13 1.76
CA ILE A 236 -15.43 27.24 2.70
C ILE A 236 -16.00 28.42 1.94
N MET A 237 -17.17 28.89 2.37
CA MET A 237 -17.80 30.14 1.95
C MET A 237 -17.95 31.01 3.18
N LYS A 238 -17.04 31.94 3.40
CA LYS A 238 -16.99 32.75 4.62
C LYS A 238 -16.22 34.05 4.40
N ASN A 239 -16.76 35.13 4.94
CA ASN A 239 -16.13 36.45 4.90
C ASN A 239 -15.81 36.91 3.48
N GLY A 240 -16.72 36.70 2.53
CA GLY A 240 -16.56 37.07 1.13
C GLY A 240 -15.56 36.21 0.32
N LYS A 241 -15.14 35.07 0.87
CA LYS A 241 -14.15 34.17 0.26
C LYS A 241 -14.73 32.78 0.03
N TRP A 242 -14.48 32.23 -1.16
CA TRP A 242 -14.87 30.87 -1.55
C TRP A 242 -13.64 30.07 -2.00
N TYR A 243 -13.31 29.00 -1.25
CA TYR A 243 -12.12 28.18 -1.47
C TYR A 243 -12.28 26.79 -0.80
N SER A 244 -11.39 25.84 -1.09
CA SER A 244 -11.44 24.51 -0.48
C SER A 244 -10.75 24.45 0.89
N VAL A 245 -11.16 23.50 1.73
CA VAL A 245 -10.51 23.25 3.04
C VAL A 245 -9.08 22.74 2.94
N PHE A 246 -8.65 22.30 1.76
CA PHE A 246 -7.35 21.64 1.56
C PHE A 246 -6.19 22.63 1.51
N PRO A 247 -5.01 22.24 2.04
CA PRO A 247 -3.77 22.98 1.86
C PRO A 247 -3.36 23.10 0.38
N PRO A 248 -2.59 24.13 -0.01
CA PRO A 248 -2.37 24.52 -1.40
C PRO A 248 -1.44 23.59 -2.21
N GLY A 249 -0.66 22.71 -1.58
CA GLY A 249 0.42 21.99 -2.26
C GLY A 249 -0.02 21.15 -3.46
N HIS A 250 -1.07 20.32 -3.31
CA HIS A 250 -1.62 19.55 -4.42
C HIS A 250 -2.43 20.43 -5.39
N ILE A 251 -3.15 21.42 -4.86
CA ILE A 251 -3.93 22.36 -5.66
C ILE A 251 -3.03 23.07 -6.66
N LEU A 252 -1.83 23.50 -6.24
CA LEU A 252 -0.82 24.10 -7.13
C LEU A 252 -0.38 23.14 -8.23
N MET A 253 -0.19 21.83 -7.92
CA MET A 253 0.13 20.84 -8.95
C MET A 253 -1.00 20.69 -9.97
N ILE A 254 -2.26 20.62 -9.52
CA ILE A 254 -3.42 20.58 -10.43
C ILE A 254 -3.53 21.85 -11.25
N THR A 255 -3.19 23.02 -10.68
CA THR A 255 -3.19 24.31 -11.38
C THR A 255 -2.35 24.27 -12.64
N PHE A 256 -1.15 23.69 -12.60
CA PHE A 256 -0.34 23.51 -13.81
C PHE A 256 -1.08 22.66 -14.87
N GLY A 257 -1.75 21.58 -14.44
CA GLY A 257 -2.57 20.78 -15.34
C GLY A 257 -3.74 21.55 -15.95
N VAL A 258 -4.39 22.43 -15.17
CA VAL A 258 -5.47 23.31 -15.64
C VAL A 258 -4.95 24.31 -16.68
N LEU A 259 -3.81 24.95 -16.42
CA LEU A 259 -3.19 25.91 -17.32
C LEU A 259 -2.84 25.33 -18.68
N ILE A 260 -2.43 24.06 -18.74
CA ILE A 260 -2.11 23.37 -20.00
C ILE A 260 -3.31 22.62 -20.59
N GLY A 261 -4.49 22.65 -19.95
CA GLY A 261 -5.72 22.00 -20.43
C GLY A 261 -5.85 20.50 -20.09
N PHE A 262 -4.91 19.94 -19.33
CA PHE A 262 -4.86 18.49 -19.04
C PHE A 262 -4.75 18.19 -17.53
N PRO A 263 -5.71 18.65 -16.68
CA PRO A 263 -5.62 18.46 -15.23
C PRO A 263 -5.57 16.98 -14.79
N TRP A 264 -6.17 16.06 -15.56
CA TRP A 264 -6.15 14.63 -15.27
C TRP A 264 -4.78 13.96 -15.44
N LEU A 265 -3.83 14.59 -16.17
CA LEU A 265 -2.47 14.06 -16.37
C LEU A 265 -1.55 14.29 -15.18
N VAL A 266 -1.89 15.19 -14.27
CA VAL A 266 -1.01 15.56 -13.14
C VAL A 266 -0.68 14.34 -12.28
N ASN A 267 -1.66 13.61 -11.81
CA ASN A 267 -1.44 12.43 -10.96
C ASN A 267 -0.78 11.26 -11.70
N PRO A 268 -1.16 10.90 -12.95
CA PRO A 268 -0.40 9.96 -13.77
C PRO A 268 1.09 10.28 -13.90
N ILE A 269 1.45 11.54 -14.12
CA ILE A 269 2.86 11.98 -14.20
C ILE A 269 3.54 11.83 -12.83
N LEU A 270 2.91 12.29 -11.75
CA LEU A 270 3.45 12.18 -10.39
C LEU A 270 3.62 10.71 -9.96
N GLY A 271 2.64 9.84 -10.26
CA GLY A 271 2.72 8.41 -10.00
C GLY A 271 3.87 7.75 -10.75
N SER A 272 4.03 8.07 -12.04
CA SER A 272 5.13 7.55 -12.87
C SER A 272 6.50 8.03 -12.38
N ALA A 273 6.60 9.30 -12.01
CA ALA A 273 7.81 9.85 -11.41
C ALA A 273 8.10 9.19 -10.04
N THR A 274 7.07 8.88 -9.26
CA THR A 274 7.22 8.14 -7.99
C THR A 274 7.84 6.76 -8.21
N VAL A 275 7.41 6.03 -9.22
CA VAL A 275 8.00 4.71 -9.56
C VAL A 275 9.48 4.84 -9.90
N VAL A 276 9.87 5.86 -10.64
CA VAL A 276 11.28 6.18 -10.92
C VAL A 276 12.04 6.52 -9.64
N LEU A 277 11.44 7.31 -8.75
CA LEU A 277 12.05 7.63 -7.45
C LEU A 277 12.22 6.39 -6.56
N ILE A 278 11.26 5.44 -6.57
CA ILE A 278 11.37 4.16 -5.85
C ILE A 278 12.56 3.35 -6.38
N TYR A 279 12.74 3.28 -7.71
CA TYR A 279 13.91 2.64 -8.30
C TYR A 279 15.21 3.29 -7.79
N PHE A 280 15.34 4.61 -7.89
CA PHE A 280 16.55 5.29 -7.45
C PHE A 280 16.76 5.20 -5.93
N LEU A 281 15.70 5.25 -5.14
CA LEU A 281 15.76 5.06 -3.68
C LEU A 281 16.28 3.65 -3.34
N GLY A 282 15.71 2.61 -3.97
CA GLY A 282 16.17 1.24 -3.78
C GLY A 282 17.63 1.03 -4.18
N LYS A 283 18.03 1.60 -5.33
CA LYS A 283 19.44 1.62 -5.77
C LYS A 283 20.34 2.33 -4.77
N GLU A 284 19.90 3.47 -4.22
CA GLU A 284 20.67 4.30 -3.30
C GLU A 284 20.86 3.61 -1.94
N ILE A 285 19.81 3.04 -1.36
CA ILE A 285 19.86 2.51 0.02
C ILE A 285 20.28 1.04 0.09
N TYR A 286 20.14 0.29 -1.01
CA TYR A 286 20.51 -1.12 -1.12
C TYR A 286 21.51 -1.32 -2.26
N ASP A 287 21.02 -1.70 -3.44
CA ASP A 287 21.79 -1.99 -4.64
C ASP A 287 20.94 -1.83 -5.92
N GLU A 288 21.62 -1.87 -7.08
CA GLU A 288 20.98 -1.73 -8.40
C GLU A 288 19.89 -2.78 -8.65
N THR A 289 20.12 -4.03 -8.24
CA THR A 289 19.19 -5.15 -8.43
C THR A 289 17.91 -4.92 -7.64
N THR A 290 18.04 -4.57 -6.37
CA THR A 290 16.92 -4.25 -5.48
C THR A 290 16.14 -3.05 -6.02
N GLY A 291 16.83 -2.00 -6.47
CA GLY A 291 16.19 -0.84 -7.06
C GLY A 291 15.39 -1.18 -8.32
N ARG A 292 15.95 -1.96 -9.25
CA ARG A 292 15.25 -2.39 -10.47
C ARG A 292 14.03 -3.25 -10.19
N LEU A 293 14.16 -4.23 -9.32
CA LEU A 293 13.03 -5.07 -8.91
C LEU A 293 11.93 -4.23 -8.24
N ALA A 294 12.30 -3.26 -7.41
CA ALA A 294 11.35 -2.35 -6.78
C ALA A 294 10.64 -1.45 -7.81
N GLY A 295 11.36 -0.91 -8.79
CA GLY A 295 10.76 -0.15 -9.90
C GLY A 295 9.78 -1.00 -10.72
N ILE A 296 10.14 -2.24 -11.06
CA ILE A 296 9.23 -3.16 -11.78
C ILE A 296 8.01 -3.49 -10.93
N LEU A 297 8.19 -3.86 -9.65
CA LEU A 297 7.06 -4.17 -8.77
C LEU A 297 6.14 -2.97 -8.57
N ALA A 298 6.70 -1.76 -8.47
CA ALA A 298 5.93 -0.53 -8.33
C ALA A 298 5.06 -0.22 -9.56
N CYS A 299 5.51 -0.56 -10.79
CA CYS A 299 4.70 -0.43 -12.00
C CYS A 299 3.38 -1.21 -11.93
N PHE A 300 3.34 -2.28 -11.13
CA PHE A 300 2.18 -3.16 -10.97
C PHE A 300 1.58 -3.09 -9.57
N CYS A 301 1.93 -2.08 -8.79
CA CYS A 301 1.32 -1.83 -7.48
C CYS A 301 -0.06 -1.21 -7.68
N SER A 302 -1.12 -2.02 -7.53
CA SER A 302 -2.51 -1.60 -7.77
C SER A 302 -2.90 -0.38 -6.96
N PHE A 303 -2.49 -0.31 -5.71
CA PHE A 303 -2.78 0.84 -4.85
C PHE A 303 -2.15 2.13 -5.40
N LEU A 304 -0.90 2.06 -5.88
CA LEU A 304 -0.24 3.20 -6.53
C LEU A 304 -0.95 3.58 -7.84
N LEU A 305 -1.26 2.59 -8.68
CA LEU A 305 -1.88 2.82 -9.98
C LEU A 305 -3.25 3.48 -9.84
N VAL A 306 -4.14 2.95 -8.97
CA VAL A 306 -5.50 3.48 -8.80
C VAL A 306 -5.49 4.90 -8.26
N ILE A 307 -4.71 5.20 -7.22
CA ILE A 307 -4.64 6.56 -6.66
C ILE A 307 -4.01 7.54 -7.65
N SER A 308 -3.02 7.10 -8.42
CA SER A 308 -2.36 7.94 -9.44
C SER A 308 -3.20 8.11 -10.72
N SER A 309 -4.22 7.30 -10.94
CA SER A 309 -5.15 7.46 -12.06
C SER A 309 -6.23 8.51 -11.81
N GLY A 310 -6.52 8.84 -10.55
CA GLY A 310 -7.51 9.83 -10.14
C GLY A 310 -6.91 11.20 -9.82
N PHE A 311 -7.65 12.01 -9.04
CA PHE A 311 -7.27 13.39 -8.69
C PHE A 311 -6.90 13.55 -7.20
N MET A 312 -6.62 12.46 -6.49
CA MET A 312 -6.37 12.51 -5.05
C MET A 312 -5.00 13.12 -4.71
N ASN A 313 -4.96 13.97 -3.69
CA ASN A 313 -3.74 14.63 -3.21
C ASN A 313 -2.67 13.67 -2.65
N HIS A 314 -3.04 12.43 -2.40
CA HIS A 314 -2.14 11.37 -1.96
C HIS A 314 -1.00 11.12 -2.98
N ALA A 315 -1.27 11.21 -4.30
CA ALA A 315 -0.25 11.03 -5.33
C ALA A 315 0.88 12.06 -5.20
N THR A 316 0.53 13.34 -4.96
CA THR A 316 1.51 14.40 -4.69
C THR A 316 2.27 14.14 -3.39
N ALA A 317 1.57 13.73 -2.32
CA ALA A 317 2.21 13.47 -1.03
C ALA A 317 3.20 12.29 -1.10
N LEU A 318 2.85 11.20 -1.80
CA LEU A 318 3.75 10.06 -1.99
C LEU A 318 4.96 10.43 -2.87
N PHE A 319 4.75 11.18 -3.96
CA PHE A 319 5.83 11.69 -4.79
C PHE A 319 6.83 12.51 -3.96
N CYS A 320 6.33 13.50 -3.22
CA CYS A 320 7.15 14.38 -2.39
C CYS A 320 7.84 13.63 -1.25
N GLY A 321 7.15 12.69 -0.58
CA GLY A 321 7.72 11.85 0.47
C GLY A 321 8.81 10.90 -0.05
N THR A 322 8.63 10.35 -1.26
CA THR A 322 9.65 9.48 -1.89
C THR A 322 10.85 10.30 -2.37
N LEU A 323 10.61 11.52 -2.90
CA LEU A 323 11.67 12.47 -3.24
C LEU A 323 12.49 12.84 -2.00
N PHE A 324 11.81 13.19 -0.90
CA PHE A 324 12.44 13.45 0.39
C PHE A 324 13.31 12.27 0.83
N ALA A 325 12.79 11.05 0.84
CA ALA A 325 13.51 9.85 1.30
C ALA A 325 14.76 9.57 0.45
N LEU A 326 14.67 9.70 -0.89
CA LEU A 326 15.80 9.53 -1.80
C LEU A 326 16.90 10.55 -1.52
N PHE A 327 16.55 11.83 -1.48
CA PHE A 327 17.54 12.89 -1.32
C PHE A 327 18.06 12.99 0.12
N PHE A 328 17.27 12.56 1.11
CA PHE A 328 17.76 12.31 2.47
C PHE A 328 18.86 11.23 2.50
N ALA A 329 18.62 10.10 1.82
CA ALA A 329 19.65 9.05 1.73
C ALA A 329 20.93 9.53 1.04
N ARG A 330 20.78 10.31 -0.05
CA ARG A 330 21.92 10.93 -0.75
C ARG A 330 22.65 11.94 0.12
N ALA A 331 21.94 12.80 0.85
CA ALA A 331 22.54 13.79 1.74
C ALA A 331 23.46 13.16 2.80
N ILE A 332 23.09 11.96 3.28
CA ILE A 332 23.93 11.20 4.22
C ILE A 332 25.21 10.69 3.55
N ARG A 333 25.16 10.32 2.27
CA ARG A 333 26.30 9.71 1.54
C ARG A 333 27.18 10.71 0.83
N SER A 334 26.57 11.63 0.07
CA SER A 334 27.28 12.52 -0.85
C SER A 334 27.82 13.79 -0.20
N GLN A 335 27.19 14.23 0.90
CA GLN A 335 27.44 15.49 1.61
C GLN A 335 27.36 16.74 0.71
N LYS A 336 26.69 16.65 -0.43
CA LYS A 336 26.45 17.77 -1.34
C LYS A 336 25.31 18.62 -0.79
N CYS A 337 25.44 19.94 -0.79
CA CYS A 337 24.42 20.87 -0.28
C CYS A 337 23.09 20.79 -1.05
N LEU A 338 23.11 20.38 -2.30
CA LEU A 338 21.91 20.24 -3.13
C LEU A 338 20.97 19.11 -2.65
N ASP A 339 21.55 18.00 -2.15
CA ASP A 339 20.75 16.84 -1.73
C ASP A 339 19.82 17.17 -0.54
N PRO A 340 20.30 17.76 0.58
CA PRO A 340 19.42 18.16 1.69
C PRO A 340 18.44 19.29 1.32
N LEU A 341 18.80 20.16 0.38
CA LEU A 341 17.88 21.19 -0.12
C LEU A 341 16.70 20.56 -0.85
N ILE A 342 16.93 19.63 -1.79
CA ILE A 342 15.86 18.92 -2.50
C ILE A 342 15.03 18.07 -1.54
N ALA A 343 15.67 17.40 -0.56
CA ALA A 343 14.96 16.68 0.49
C ALA A 343 14.03 17.60 1.27
N GLY A 344 14.51 18.80 1.65
CA GLY A 344 13.71 19.81 2.35
C GLY A 344 12.53 20.33 1.52
N ILE A 345 12.72 20.57 0.23
CA ILE A 345 11.63 20.94 -0.69
C ILE A 345 10.59 19.81 -0.74
N GLY A 346 11.01 18.54 -0.90
CA GLY A 346 10.11 17.41 -0.93
C GLY A 346 9.26 17.31 0.34
N LEU A 347 9.88 17.32 1.52
CA LEU A 347 9.16 17.24 2.79
C LEU A 347 8.26 18.45 3.04
N GLY A 348 8.73 19.66 2.72
CA GLY A 348 7.97 20.89 2.88
C GLY A 348 6.77 20.96 1.93
N TRP A 349 6.91 20.51 0.68
CA TRP A 349 5.77 20.41 -0.24
C TRP A 349 4.77 19.35 0.19
N MET A 350 5.25 18.21 0.72
CA MET A 350 4.39 17.22 1.36
C MET A 350 3.61 17.83 2.53
N ALA A 351 4.26 18.64 3.37
CA ALA A 351 3.60 19.38 4.47
C ALA A 351 2.55 20.37 3.95
N SER A 352 2.81 21.05 2.83
CA SER A 352 1.85 21.92 2.16
C SER A 352 0.71 21.18 1.45
N THR A 353 0.78 19.85 1.36
CA THR A 353 -0.25 18.99 0.76
C THR A 353 -1.04 18.26 1.84
N ARG A 354 -0.35 17.61 2.77
CA ARG A 354 -0.90 16.79 3.86
C ARG A 354 -0.07 16.98 5.14
N PRO A 355 -0.30 18.09 5.88
CA PRO A 355 0.56 18.48 7.01
C PRO A 355 0.75 17.38 8.06
N PHE A 356 -0.35 16.75 8.49
CA PHE A 356 -0.31 15.68 9.49
C PHE A 356 0.46 14.46 9.01
N THR A 357 0.23 14.02 7.77
CA THR A 357 0.96 12.90 7.16
C THR A 357 2.46 13.21 7.05
N ALA A 358 2.82 14.43 6.63
CA ALA A 358 4.22 14.86 6.51
C ALA A 358 4.93 14.85 7.88
N ALA A 359 4.25 15.30 8.93
CA ALA A 359 4.77 15.22 10.29
C ALA A 359 5.05 13.76 10.69
N LEU A 360 4.09 12.84 10.46
CA LEU A 360 4.25 11.43 10.80
C LEU A 360 5.38 10.75 10.01
N VAL A 361 5.47 11.00 8.71
CA VAL A 361 6.55 10.47 7.85
C VAL A 361 7.91 11.02 8.28
N SER A 362 7.99 12.26 8.73
CA SER A 362 9.26 12.87 9.15
C SER A 362 9.83 12.30 10.46
N ILE A 363 8.99 11.80 11.37
CA ILE A 363 9.42 11.33 12.70
C ILE A 363 10.61 10.34 12.64
N PRO A 364 10.55 9.21 11.90
CA PRO A 364 11.67 8.27 11.87
C PRO A 364 12.94 8.86 11.28
N PHE A 365 12.82 9.75 10.30
CA PHE A 365 13.97 10.42 9.69
C PHE A 365 14.56 11.47 10.64
N CYS A 366 13.75 12.19 11.41
CA CYS A 366 14.23 13.11 12.44
C CYS A 366 15.01 12.36 13.53
N ILE A 367 14.46 11.24 14.04
CA ILE A 367 15.16 10.40 15.03
C ILE A 367 16.48 9.92 14.46
N TYR A 368 16.49 9.43 13.21
CA TYR A 368 17.70 8.96 12.57
C TYR A 368 18.73 10.09 12.35
N SER A 369 18.27 11.30 11.99
CA SER A 369 19.12 12.50 11.87
C SER A 369 19.78 12.87 13.19
N VAL A 370 19.04 12.86 14.30
CA VAL A 370 19.60 13.13 15.63
C VAL A 370 20.69 12.09 15.98
N ILE A 371 20.44 10.80 15.73
CA ILE A 371 21.44 9.75 15.95
C ILE A 371 22.71 9.98 15.12
N LEU A 372 22.57 10.44 13.89
CA LEU A 372 23.74 10.72 13.02
C LEU A 372 24.50 11.96 13.49
N ILE A 373 23.82 13.04 13.86
CA ILE A 373 24.44 14.27 14.36
C ILE A 373 25.20 13.99 15.67
N THR A 374 24.60 13.25 16.61
CA THR A 374 25.27 12.91 17.89
C THR A 374 26.54 12.10 17.68
N LYS A 375 26.56 11.22 16.68
CA LYS A 375 27.74 10.40 16.37
C LYS A 375 28.84 11.16 15.61
N LYS A 376 28.45 12.03 14.65
CA LYS A 376 29.38 12.75 13.76
C LYS A 376 28.85 14.17 13.46
N PRO A 377 28.85 15.11 14.44
CA PRO A 377 28.23 16.41 14.28
C PRO A 377 28.81 17.22 13.12
N ARG A 378 30.15 17.26 12.99
CA ARG A 378 30.83 18.01 11.92
C ARG A 378 30.42 17.58 10.52
N MET A 379 30.04 16.32 10.36
CA MET A 379 29.68 15.73 9.07
C MET A 379 28.23 16.01 8.68
N TYR A 380 27.32 15.96 9.63
CA TYR A 380 25.88 15.93 9.32
C TYR A 380 25.13 17.22 9.68
N LEU A 381 25.68 18.06 10.57
CA LEU A 381 24.96 19.22 11.09
C LEU A 381 24.55 20.19 9.97
N VAL A 382 25.48 20.54 9.08
CA VAL A 382 25.18 21.49 7.97
C VAL A 382 24.10 20.92 7.04
N SER A 383 24.20 19.65 6.65
CA SER A 383 23.20 19.00 5.79
C SER A 383 21.80 19.03 6.41
N PHE A 384 21.69 18.69 7.70
CA PHE A 384 20.38 18.67 8.36
C PHE A 384 19.87 20.06 8.70
N LEU A 385 20.74 21.03 8.95
CA LEU A 385 20.34 22.43 9.05
C LEU A 385 19.80 22.96 7.71
N THR A 386 20.47 22.68 6.60
CA THR A 386 19.98 23.03 5.26
C THR A 386 18.61 22.42 4.99
N LEU A 387 18.42 21.12 5.25
CA LEU A 387 17.14 20.45 5.10
C LEU A 387 16.07 21.13 5.96
N THR A 388 16.32 21.32 7.25
CA THR A 388 15.37 21.91 8.19
C THR A 388 15.00 23.34 7.79
N THR A 389 15.99 24.17 7.42
CA THR A 389 15.74 25.54 6.95
C THR A 389 14.85 25.56 5.71
N THR A 390 15.09 24.64 4.75
CA THR A 390 14.29 24.55 3.55
C THR A 390 12.84 24.11 3.86
N VAL A 391 12.64 23.16 4.77
CA VAL A 391 11.31 22.78 5.26
C VAL A 391 10.62 23.95 5.93
N LEU A 392 11.31 24.70 6.80
CA LEU A 392 10.74 25.86 7.49
C LEU A 392 10.33 26.95 6.50
N LEU A 393 11.11 27.22 5.46
CA LEU A 393 10.74 28.19 4.41
C LEU A 393 9.45 27.78 3.69
N THR A 394 9.28 26.50 3.35
CA THR A 394 8.04 26.02 2.73
C THR A 394 6.86 26.05 3.70
N ILE A 395 7.08 25.80 4.99
CA ILE A 395 6.06 25.93 6.03
C ILE A 395 5.64 27.40 6.18
N VAL A 396 6.58 28.36 6.14
CA VAL A 396 6.24 29.79 6.16
C VAL A 396 5.32 30.17 5.01
N MET A 397 5.56 29.63 3.79
CA MET A 397 4.65 29.84 2.65
C MET A 397 3.24 29.28 2.92
N LEU A 398 3.14 28.08 3.51
CA LEU A 398 1.86 27.49 3.91
C LEU A 398 1.14 28.33 4.97
N LEU A 399 1.86 28.80 5.99
CA LEU A 399 1.29 29.64 7.04
C LEU A 399 0.85 31.00 6.50
N SER A 400 1.58 31.58 5.54
CA SER A 400 1.20 32.81 4.83
C SER A 400 -0.08 32.61 4.02
N TYR A 401 -0.21 31.48 3.32
CA TYR A 401 -1.46 31.10 2.64
C TYR A 401 -2.63 31.01 3.63
N ASN A 402 -2.45 30.32 4.76
CA ASN A 402 -3.48 30.22 5.80
C ASN A 402 -3.87 31.59 6.36
N TYR A 403 -2.89 32.48 6.57
CA TYR A 403 -3.17 33.85 7.03
C TYR A 403 -4.07 34.60 6.05
N VAL A 404 -3.75 34.54 4.75
CA VAL A 404 -4.53 35.21 3.71
C VAL A 404 -5.93 34.63 3.56
N THR A 405 -6.07 33.31 3.63
CA THR A 405 -7.37 32.64 3.43
C THR A 405 -8.21 32.60 4.70
N ASN A 406 -7.63 32.23 5.82
CA ASN A 406 -8.34 31.91 7.08
C ASN A 406 -8.20 33.02 8.15
N GLY A 407 -7.37 34.06 7.91
CA GLY A 407 -7.12 35.15 8.85
C GLY A 407 -6.14 34.82 9.98
N ASN A 408 -5.67 33.60 10.12
CA ASN A 408 -4.70 33.16 11.12
C ASN A 408 -3.75 32.12 10.50
N PRO A 409 -2.41 32.27 10.63
CA PRO A 409 -1.44 31.35 10.06
C PRO A 409 -1.60 29.91 10.53
N MET A 410 -1.95 29.71 11.81
CA MET A 410 -2.10 28.37 12.42
C MET A 410 -3.48 27.74 12.20
N LEU A 411 -4.42 28.46 11.59
CA LEU A 411 -5.77 28.00 11.36
C LEU A 411 -5.86 27.32 9.99
N PHE A 412 -5.97 26.01 9.97
CA PHE A 412 -6.16 25.25 8.73
C PHE A 412 -7.63 25.24 8.29
N GLY A 413 -7.88 25.17 6.99
CA GLY A 413 -9.22 25.15 6.41
C GLY A 413 -10.13 24.06 7.01
N TYR A 414 -9.59 22.90 7.33
CA TYR A 414 -10.34 21.83 8.04
C TYR A 414 -10.92 22.30 9.39
N VAL A 415 -10.16 23.08 10.15
CA VAL A 415 -10.61 23.60 11.45
C VAL A 415 -11.60 24.75 11.27
N VAL A 416 -11.46 25.54 10.20
CA VAL A 416 -12.45 26.58 9.84
C VAL A 416 -13.82 25.95 9.56
N GLN A 417 -13.85 24.84 8.85
CA GLN A 417 -15.08 24.17 8.41
C GLN A 417 -15.65 23.19 9.43
N PHE A 418 -14.81 22.35 10.01
CA PHE A 418 -15.23 21.23 10.87
C PHE A 418 -14.94 21.43 12.35
N THR A 419 -14.53 22.63 12.75
CA THR A 419 -14.11 22.95 14.12
C THR A 419 -12.91 22.11 14.59
N GLU A 420 -12.55 22.21 15.86
CA GLU A 420 -11.47 21.40 16.46
C GLU A 420 -11.75 19.88 16.45
N GLY A 421 -13.00 19.48 16.21
CA GLY A 421 -13.37 18.07 16.12
C GLY A 421 -12.67 17.30 15.00
N HIS A 422 -12.15 18.00 13.98
CA HIS A 422 -11.37 17.39 12.90
C HIS A 422 -9.92 17.08 13.29
N ASN A 423 -9.40 17.68 14.34
CA ASN A 423 -8.04 17.44 14.79
C ASN A 423 -7.86 16.03 15.36
N PRO A 424 -6.68 15.41 15.19
CA PRO A 424 -6.38 14.13 15.83
C PRO A 424 -6.56 14.19 17.37
N GLY A 425 -7.14 13.15 17.94
CA GLY A 425 -7.37 13.04 19.40
C GLY A 425 -8.62 12.24 19.72
N PHE A 426 -8.79 11.91 20.99
CA PHE A 426 -9.98 11.22 21.51
C PHE A 426 -10.98 12.21 22.09
N GLY A 427 -12.25 11.78 22.18
CA GLY A 427 -13.35 12.61 22.69
C GLY A 427 -13.85 13.66 21.71
N LYS A 428 -13.23 13.80 20.54
CA LYS A 428 -13.55 14.79 19.52
C LYS A 428 -14.07 14.12 18.26
N SER A 429 -14.97 14.80 17.54
CA SER A 429 -15.41 14.49 16.19
C SER A 429 -16.02 15.75 15.57
N PRO A 430 -16.05 15.87 14.25
CA PRO A 430 -16.85 16.92 13.60
C PRO A 430 -18.33 16.85 13.99
N PRO A 431 -19.07 17.97 13.88
CA PRO A 431 -20.52 18.00 14.12
C PRO A 431 -21.26 16.90 13.33
N GLY A 432 -22.22 16.23 13.97
CA GLY A 432 -22.96 15.13 13.36
C GLY A 432 -22.28 13.76 13.39
N HIS A 433 -21.04 13.67 13.85
CA HIS A 433 -20.31 12.41 13.98
C HIS A 433 -20.14 11.99 15.44
N THR A 434 -20.11 10.68 15.68
CA THR A 434 -19.88 10.13 17.02
C THR A 434 -18.42 10.34 17.46
N ALA A 435 -18.22 10.68 18.74
CA ALA A 435 -16.89 10.95 19.30
C ALA A 435 -15.89 9.81 19.06
N HIS A 436 -14.67 10.17 18.72
CA HIS A 436 -13.59 9.22 18.50
C HIS A 436 -13.07 8.69 19.84
N THR A 437 -13.03 7.37 20.00
CA THR A 437 -12.58 6.69 21.21
C THR A 437 -11.36 5.81 20.94
N PRO A 438 -10.56 5.41 21.95
CA PRO A 438 -9.45 4.47 21.76
C PRO A 438 -9.87 3.17 21.09
N LEU A 439 -11.06 2.63 21.43
CA LEU A 439 -11.58 1.40 20.83
C LEU A 439 -11.90 1.59 19.34
N ARG A 440 -12.48 2.73 18.96
CA ARG A 440 -12.70 3.09 17.55
C ARG A 440 -11.38 3.29 16.80
N GLY A 441 -10.41 3.97 17.44
CA GLY A 441 -9.07 4.13 16.88
C GLY A 441 -8.41 2.77 16.59
N LEU A 442 -8.57 1.82 17.51
CA LEU A 442 -8.08 0.45 17.33
C LEU A 442 -8.79 -0.25 16.16
N ALA A 443 -10.11 -0.21 16.12
CA ALA A 443 -10.90 -0.79 15.02
C ALA A 443 -10.50 -0.20 13.66
N HIS A 444 -10.41 1.14 13.56
CA HIS A 444 -9.98 1.82 12.33
C HIS A 444 -8.55 1.44 11.91
N SER A 445 -7.64 1.23 12.88
CA SER A 445 -6.26 0.84 12.58
C SER A 445 -6.18 -0.57 12.02
N PHE A 446 -6.95 -1.51 12.57
CA PHE A 446 -7.06 -2.86 12.05
C PHE A 446 -7.68 -2.90 10.66
N ASP A 447 -8.77 -2.17 10.43
CA ASP A 447 -9.39 -2.07 9.11
C ASP A 447 -8.39 -1.55 8.07
N ARG A 448 -7.67 -0.47 8.38
CA ARG A 448 -6.67 0.10 7.48
C ARG A 448 -5.54 -0.88 7.15
N LEU A 449 -5.04 -1.62 8.15
CA LEU A 449 -3.99 -2.63 7.94
C LEU A 449 -4.51 -3.83 7.13
N ASN A 450 -5.73 -4.31 7.41
CA ASN A 450 -6.36 -5.38 6.65
C ASN A 450 -6.55 -4.99 5.18
N PHE A 451 -7.10 -3.79 4.95
CA PHE A 451 -7.26 -3.30 3.58
C PHE A 451 -5.93 -3.01 2.89
N LEU A 452 -4.92 -2.53 3.61
CA LEU A 452 -3.57 -2.38 3.05
C LEU A 452 -3.01 -3.73 2.62
N ASN A 453 -3.21 -4.76 3.43
CA ASN A 453 -2.75 -6.11 3.16
C ASN A 453 -3.39 -6.72 1.91
N LEU A 454 -4.61 -6.29 1.57
CA LEU A 454 -5.28 -6.65 0.32
C LEU A 454 -4.89 -5.70 -0.82
N ARG A 455 -5.10 -4.39 -0.62
CA ARG A 455 -5.10 -3.36 -1.68
C ARG A 455 -3.73 -2.97 -2.20
N LEU A 456 -2.64 -3.28 -1.48
CA LEU A 456 -1.30 -2.88 -1.92
C LEU A 456 -0.99 -3.44 -3.32
N PHE A 457 -1.25 -4.73 -3.54
CA PHE A 457 -1.00 -5.40 -4.82
C PHE A 457 -2.24 -6.11 -5.39
N GLU A 458 -3.37 -6.15 -4.68
CA GLU A 458 -4.57 -6.92 -5.03
C GLU A 458 -4.29 -8.42 -5.28
N TRP A 459 -3.28 -8.94 -4.60
CA TRP A 459 -2.94 -10.36 -4.70
C TRP A 459 -3.94 -11.22 -3.89
N PRO A 460 -4.20 -12.46 -4.32
CA PRO A 460 -4.99 -13.42 -3.53
C PRO A 460 -4.24 -13.96 -2.30
N ILE A 461 -3.01 -13.51 -2.08
CA ILE A 461 -2.21 -13.74 -0.88
C ILE A 461 -1.99 -12.40 -0.16
N PRO A 462 -1.73 -12.43 1.17
CA PRO A 462 -1.45 -11.20 1.91
C PRO A 462 -0.29 -10.41 1.30
N SER A 463 -0.54 -9.17 0.90
CA SER A 463 0.47 -8.32 0.25
C SER A 463 1.70 -8.06 1.13
N LEU A 464 1.52 -8.06 2.47
CA LEU A 464 2.61 -7.80 3.42
C LEU A 464 3.39 -9.07 3.80
N ILE A 465 3.08 -10.25 3.21
CA ILE A 465 3.73 -11.52 3.58
C ILE A 465 5.25 -11.46 3.40
N PHE A 466 5.73 -10.84 2.32
CA PHE A 466 7.18 -10.76 2.07
C PHE A 466 7.87 -9.72 2.96
N VAL A 467 7.16 -8.65 3.37
CA VAL A 467 7.66 -7.74 4.41
C VAL A 467 7.86 -8.50 5.72
N LEU A 468 6.89 -9.33 6.10
CA LEU A 468 6.98 -10.16 7.27
C LEU A 468 8.14 -11.17 7.18
N VAL A 469 8.29 -11.86 6.04
CA VAL A 469 9.42 -12.77 5.78
C VAL A 469 10.76 -12.04 5.95
N LEU A 470 10.90 -10.81 5.47
CA LEU A 470 12.10 -10.01 5.67
C LEU A 470 12.43 -9.83 7.15
N PHE A 471 11.44 -9.39 7.95
CA PHE A 471 11.66 -9.15 9.38
C PHE A 471 11.92 -10.46 10.16
N LEU A 472 11.32 -11.58 9.75
CA LEU A 472 11.54 -12.89 10.35
C LEU A 472 12.85 -13.55 9.94
N SER A 473 13.40 -13.19 8.77
CA SER A 473 14.66 -13.76 8.27
C SER A 473 15.89 -13.31 9.08
N GLY A 474 15.76 -12.26 9.90
CA GLY A 474 16.89 -11.64 10.60
C GLY A 474 17.88 -10.92 9.68
N MET A 475 17.58 -10.79 8.39
CA MET A 475 18.46 -10.15 7.37
C MET A 475 18.15 -8.66 7.19
N ILE A 476 17.56 -8.04 8.21
CA ILE A 476 17.21 -6.62 8.24
C ILE A 476 18.44 -5.75 8.44
N ASN A 477 18.44 -4.59 7.81
CA ASN A 477 19.44 -3.54 8.00
C ASN A 477 18.77 -2.23 8.48
N ARG A 478 19.59 -1.20 8.73
CA ARG A 478 19.12 0.10 9.22
C ARG A 478 18.10 0.78 8.28
N TRP A 479 18.20 0.55 6.98
CA TRP A 479 17.27 1.11 6.00
C TRP A 479 15.94 0.36 5.99
N ASP A 480 15.96 -0.96 6.20
CA ASP A 480 14.74 -1.75 6.36
C ASP A 480 13.96 -1.27 7.60
N LEU A 481 14.66 -0.98 8.70
CA LEU A 481 14.04 -0.43 9.92
C LEU A 481 13.48 0.96 9.67
N LEU A 482 14.21 1.84 8.98
CA LEU A 482 13.76 3.19 8.68
C LEU A 482 12.53 3.16 7.76
N MET A 483 12.53 2.34 6.72
CA MET A 483 11.37 2.18 5.81
C MET A 483 10.17 1.57 6.54
N GLY A 484 10.36 0.54 7.36
CA GLY A 484 9.29 -0.08 8.16
C GLY A 484 8.68 0.89 9.18
N SER A 485 9.50 1.75 9.78
CA SER A 485 9.02 2.73 10.76
C SER A 485 8.12 3.81 10.15
N VAL A 486 8.20 4.08 8.84
CA VAL A 486 7.25 4.97 8.14
C VAL A 486 5.82 4.43 8.23
N LEU A 487 5.62 3.13 7.98
CA LEU A 487 4.30 2.51 8.14
C LEU A 487 3.83 2.57 9.60
N ILE A 488 4.74 2.29 10.54
CA ILE A 488 4.42 2.29 11.98
C ILE A 488 3.98 3.67 12.44
N THR A 489 4.72 4.73 12.08
CA THR A 489 4.37 6.10 12.49
C THR A 489 3.08 6.58 11.85
N LEU A 490 2.80 6.22 10.60
CA LEU A 490 1.51 6.51 9.96
C LEU A 490 0.37 5.76 10.65
N ALA A 491 0.50 4.46 10.89
CA ALA A 491 -0.52 3.67 11.57
C ALA A 491 -0.79 4.20 12.98
N PHE A 492 0.27 4.53 13.73
CA PHE A 492 0.17 5.11 15.07
C PHE A 492 -0.48 6.49 15.06
N GLY A 493 -0.07 7.40 14.17
CA GLY A 493 -0.64 8.75 14.11
C GLY A 493 -2.12 8.72 13.72
N TYR A 494 -2.47 7.93 12.72
CA TYR A 494 -3.86 7.80 12.30
C TYR A 494 -4.74 6.97 13.25
N PHE A 495 -4.17 6.28 14.23
CA PHE A 495 -4.93 5.73 15.36
C PHE A 495 -5.70 6.81 16.13
N PHE A 496 -5.16 8.01 16.23
CA PHE A 496 -5.80 9.14 16.88
C PHE A 496 -6.78 9.91 15.98
N TYR A 497 -6.95 9.49 14.72
CA TYR A 497 -7.77 10.21 13.76
C TYR A 497 -9.16 9.60 13.62
N TRP A 498 -10.18 10.43 13.82
CA TRP A 498 -11.58 10.02 13.90
C TRP A 498 -12.14 9.35 12.65
N TYR A 499 -11.64 9.74 11.45
CA TYR A 499 -12.18 9.23 10.20
C TYR A 499 -11.59 7.85 9.86
N SER A 500 -12.49 6.92 9.49
CA SER A 500 -12.11 5.56 9.10
C SER A 500 -11.65 5.44 7.64
N VAL A 501 -11.70 4.26 7.08
CA VAL A 501 -11.29 3.96 5.69
C VAL A 501 -12.23 4.59 4.64
N GLY A 502 -13.42 5.06 5.05
CA GLY A 502 -14.44 5.58 4.16
C GLY A 502 -15.22 4.48 3.43
N SER A 503 -16.14 4.89 2.55
CA SER A 503 -17.04 3.98 1.81
C SER A 503 -16.30 3.06 0.81
N ASN A 504 -15.14 3.49 0.31
CA ASN A 504 -14.44 2.81 -0.78
C ASN A 504 -13.42 1.76 -0.32
N LEU A 505 -13.37 1.42 0.97
CA LEU A 505 -12.48 0.39 1.54
C LEU A 505 -10.99 0.54 1.13
N ILE A 506 -10.55 1.78 0.84
CA ILE A 506 -9.18 2.09 0.43
C ILE A 506 -8.43 2.66 1.64
N PRO A 507 -7.31 2.07 2.07
CA PRO A 507 -6.54 2.51 3.23
C PRO A 507 -5.70 3.76 2.93
N ARG A 508 -6.34 4.81 2.37
CA ARG A 508 -5.68 6.01 1.82
C ARG A 508 -4.74 6.71 2.80
N PHE A 509 -4.99 6.61 4.10
CA PHE A 509 -4.13 7.22 5.14
C PHE A 509 -2.79 6.51 5.35
N LEU A 510 -2.63 5.30 4.79
CA LEU A 510 -1.36 4.55 4.78
C LEU A 510 -0.67 4.60 3.41
N TYR A 511 -1.25 5.32 2.44
CA TYR A 511 -0.76 5.34 1.07
C TYR A 511 0.68 5.85 0.96
N GLU A 512 1.07 6.81 1.77
CA GLU A 512 2.41 7.40 1.75
C GLU A 512 3.50 6.42 2.22
N SER A 513 3.13 5.24 2.76
CA SER A 513 4.08 4.15 3.03
C SER A 513 4.36 3.25 1.82
N VAL A 514 3.66 3.41 0.69
CA VAL A 514 3.75 2.51 -0.49
C VAL A 514 5.19 2.36 -1.00
N ALA A 515 5.94 3.45 -1.11
CA ALA A 515 7.33 3.39 -1.56
C ALA A 515 8.19 2.51 -0.64
N ALA A 516 8.04 2.68 0.68
CA ALA A 516 8.73 1.87 1.68
C ALA A 516 8.30 0.40 1.60
N LEU A 517 7.00 0.13 1.47
CA LEU A 517 6.45 -1.23 1.42
C LEU A 517 6.88 -1.99 0.16
N VAL A 518 6.92 -1.33 -0.99
CA VAL A 518 7.43 -1.93 -2.23
C VAL A 518 8.90 -2.35 -2.07
N LEU A 519 9.74 -1.48 -1.50
CA LEU A 519 11.14 -1.79 -1.23
C LEU A 519 11.30 -2.96 -0.25
N LEU A 520 10.57 -2.95 0.85
CA LEU A 520 10.60 -4.03 1.84
C LEU A 520 10.07 -5.35 1.27
N THR A 521 9.03 -5.31 0.42
CA THR A 521 8.51 -6.50 -0.26
C THR A 521 9.57 -7.13 -1.17
N VAL A 522 10.28 -6.31 -1.96
CA VAL A 522 11.36 -6.80 -2.82
C VAL A 522 12.50 -7.39 -1.99
N ARG A 523 12.88 -6.74 -0.91
CA ARG A 523 13.87 -7.27 0.04
C ARG A 523 13.43 -8.64 0.58
N GLY A 524 12.17 -8.75 1.00
CA GLY A 524 11.59 -10.01 1.46
C GLY A 524 11.60 -11.08 0.38
N LEU A 525 11.23 -10.76 -0.85
CA LEU A 525 11.29 -11.68 -1.99
C LEU A 525 12.72 -12.21 -2.22
N ILE A 526 13.74 -11.33 -2.16
CA ILE A 526 15.14 -11.70 -2.34
C ILE A 526 15.60 -12.68 -1.24
N TYR A 527 15.15 -12.50 0.01
CA TYR A 527 15.55 -13.34 1.13
C TYR A 527 14.68 -14.58 1.35
N THR A 528 13.50 -14.66 0.71
CA THR A 528 12.59 -15.81 0.83
C THR A 528 13.26 -17.15 0.55
N PRO A 529 14.14 -17.34 -0.48
CA PRO A 529 14.78 -18.62 -0.71
C PRO A 529 15.60 -19.10 0.49
N LYS A 530 16.42 -18.21 1.05
CA LYS A 530 17.24 -18.53 2.24
C LYS A 530 16.36 -18.78 3.46
N PHE A 531 15.34 -17.94 3.70
CA PHE A 531 14.39 -18.10 4.81
C PHE A 531 13.67 -19.44 4.76
N VAL A 532 13.22 -19.87 3.57
CA VAL A 532 12.56 -21.18 3.39
C VAL A 532 13.53 -22.33 3.66
N GLN A 533 14.78 -22.24 3.19
CA GLN A 533 15.80 -23.26 3.46
C GLN A 533 16.13 -23.35 4.95
N ASP A 534 16.31 -22.22 5.63
CA ASP A 534 16.66 -22.15 7.05
C ASP A 534 15.53 -22.69 7.96
N ILE A 535 14.26 -22.38 7.62
CA ILE A 535 13.12 -22.82 8.44
C ILE A 535 12.75 -24.27 8.17
N LEU A 536 12.64 -24.66 6.90
CA LEU A 536 12.14 -25.98 6.56
C LEU A 536 13.20 -27.05 6.66
N GLN A 537 14.50 -26.67 6.79
CA GLN A 537 15.64 -27.60 6.76
C GLN A 537 15.55 -28.62 5.60
N ILE A 538 14.87 -28.22 4.53
CA ILE A 538 14.63 -29.06 3.36
C ILE A 538 15.78 -28.82 2.37
N ILE A 539 16.29 -29.89 1.79
CA ILE A 539 17.25 -29.84 0.68
C ILE A 539 16.49 -29.47 -0.60
N VAL A 540 15.94 -28.27 -0.65
CA VAL A 540 15.35 -27.69 -1.87
C VAL A 540 16.35 -26.72 -2.47
N THR A 541 16.61 -26.86 -3.76
CA THR A 541 17.55 -25.96 -4.44
C THR A 541 16.99 -24.54 -4.44
N GLU A 542 17.84 -23.56 -4.19
CA GLU A 542 17.49 -22.12 -4.24
C GLU A 542 16.78 -21.77 -5.58
N ARG A 543 17.23 -22.42 -6.65
CA ARG A 543 16.66 -22.26 -7.99
C ARG A 543 15.19 -22.69 -8.07
N LEU A 544 14.83 -23.82 -7.46
CA LEU A 544 13.44 -24.28 -7.43
C LEU A 544 12.56 -23.32 -6.64
N ILE A 545 13.05 -22.82 -5.50
CA ILE A 545 12.32 -21.81 -4.71
C ILE A 545 12.09 -20.53 -5.53
N LYS A 546 13.10 -20.03 -6.24
CA LYS A 546 12.99 -18.85 -7.11
C LYS A 546 11.95 -19.06 -8.24
N ILE A 547 11.97 -20.21 -8.91
CA ILE A 547 10.99 -20.54 -9.96
C ILE A 547 9.58 -20.62 -9.39
N THR A 548 9.43 -21.25 -8.23
CA THR A 548 8.13 -21.34 -7.54
C THR A 548 7.61 -19.95 -7.15
N LEU A 549 8.47 -19.07 -6.64
CA LEU A 549 8.11 -17.67 -6.33
C LEU A 549 7.67 -16.91 -7.57
N ILE A 550 8.40 -17.01 -8.67
CA ILE A 550 8.05 -16.38 -9.94
C ILE A 550 6.69 -16.89 -10.41
N PHE A 551 6.45 -18.21 -10.34
CA PHE A 551 5.15 -18.80 -10.70
C PHE A 551 4.02 -18.25 -9.83
N ILE A 552 4.21 -18.19 -8.50
CA ILE A 552 3.21 -17.61 -7.58
C ILE A 552 2.93 -16.14 -7.93
N LEU A 553 3.95 -15.34 -8.21
CA LEU A 553 3.78 -13.93 -8.57
C LEU A 553 3.04 -13.76 -9.91
N ILE A 554 3.34 -14.61 -10.92
CA ILE A 554 2.62 -14.60 -12.19
C ILE A 554 1.14 -14.97 -11.96
N LEU A 555 0.87 -15.98 -11.14
CA LEU A 555 -0.49 -16.38 -10.82
C LEU A 555 -1.24 -15.28 -10.06
N CYS A 556 -0.61 -14.64 -9.08
CA CYS A 556 -1.15 -13.49 -8.36
C CYS A 556 -1.48 -12.32 -9.30
N PHE A 557 -0.57 -12.02 -10.22
CA PHE A 557 -0.79 -10.97 -11.24
C PHE A 557 -1.94 -11.32 -12.19
N SER A 558 -2.03 -12.58 -12.64
CA SER A 558 -3.12 -13.03 -13.51
C SER A 558 -4.48 -12.92 -12.82
N VAL A 559 -4.55 -13.24 -11.54
CA VAL A 559 -5.77 -13.07 -10.71
C VAL A 559 -6.12 -11.59 -10.58
N MET A 560 -5.15 -10.72 -10.32
CA MET A 560 -5.36 -9.29 -10.25
C MET A 560 -5.99 -8.75 -11.54
N VAL A 561 -5.39 -9.06 -12.69
CA VAL A 561 -5.87 -8.57 -13.99
C VAL A 561 -7.23 -9.18 -14.35
N GLY A 562 -7.43 -10.48 -14.14
CA GLY A 562 -8.63 -11.18 -14.59
C GLY A 562 -9.87 -10.95 -13.72
N LEU A 563 -9.69 -10.74 -12.40
CA LEU A 563 -10.80 -10.68 -11.45
C LEU A 563 -11.10 -9.25 -10.95
N TYR A 564 -10.16 -8.34 -10.98
CA TYR A 564 -10.35 -6.98 -10.42
C TYR A 564 -10.66 -5.91 -11.45
N ILE A 565 -10.10 -5.98 -12.64
CA ILE A 565 -10.36 -4.96 -13.68
C ILE A 565 -11.84 -4.94 -14.12
N PRO A 566 -12.49 -6.08 -14.41
CA PRO A 566 -13.88 -6.07 -14.89
C PRO A 566 -14.92 -5.51 -13.90
N PRO A 567 -14.86 -5.76 -12.57
CA PRO A 567 -15.82 -5.19 -11.62
C PRO A 567 -15.68 -3.69 -11.40
N ILE A 568 -14.50 -3.11 -11.66
CA ILE A 568 -14.27 -1.67 -11.50
C ILE A 568 -14.92 -0.87 -12.64
N GLN A 569 -15.20 -1.51 -13.79
CA GLN A 569 -15.86 -0.89 -14.94
C GLN A 569 -17.39 -0.82 -14.83
N LYS A 570 -18.00 -1.45 -13.81
CA LYS A 570 -19.44 -1.41 -13.51
C LYS A 570 -19.71 -0.55 -12.29
#